data_c25a8193da32c993f5de594f27316285
#
_entry.id   c25a8193da32c993f5de594f27316285
#
_cell.length_a   1.000
_cell.length_b   1.000
_cell.length_c   1.000
_cell.angle_alpha   90.00
_cell.angle_beta   90.00
_cell.angle_gamma   90.00
#
_symmetry.space_group_name_H-M   'P 1'
#
loop_
_entity.id
_entity.type
_entity.pdbx_description
1 polymer ?
#
loop_
_entity_poly.entity_id
_entity_poly.type
_entity_poly.pdbx_seq_one_letter_code
_entity_poly.pdbx_strand_id
1 'polypeptide(L)'
;MVTVNSTVVGMSGRQYYLEKEIGSGGEGSVFVVHGSHMVAKIYKKDIQGQEQKLLHMVYHHVPNLCDAAGNHIVTLAWPSDVLYDSAGKFIGYIMPMIDAGLEIFEICRGCTSPKAKRMFPNYSWKLNVTVAQNLAIAVDYLHSQNCIIGDLNCKNILVNSDGTISILDADSFDLTDPQTGAHFKCGAGTEDYLAPELQGRNLRAESSRFTVHTDYFALAIHIFQLLMNNYHPFNCRQITTVKNSSNVNPRLQQIGQGKSPFINRYPDVDIPLGAPMVTEVVPYYIRQNFVQTFNYTEHTLRQCITTRTTARKWAEDLSHLLWECNQPQGLITCGDHLYLSSMGQCATCCARRRFEGSRQGTGAGGGARTGHTPSSNKQKNSPPPSSATPAPAPSSSGPRVPVFLYRAIRVINVLLAVVWLAFVFYGGFIVGEMLNDSGMMVMMLSMTALFVGGIFRMEYFRRNRLDHSESPFSGKFASLLYVFWRIIEGYFFFCICFTPIIFIIMMFDGPGLDYEYLTIVLATLPIAVNKIFFALRVNE
;
A
#
# COMPACT_ATOMS: atom_id res chain seq x y z
N MET A 1 20.45 7.15 40.29
CA MET A 1 19.67 7.68 39.12
C MET A 1 20.68 8.43 38.27
N VAL A 2 20.80 8.09 36.97
CA VAL A 2 21.71 8.76 36.02
C VAL A 2 21.13 10.13 35.68
N THR A 3 21.96 11.15 35.69
CA THR A 3 21.59 12.55 35.45
C THR A 3 22.55 13.21 34.45
N VAL A 4 22.26 14.42 34.03
CA VAL A 4 23.19 15.26 33.26
C VAL A 4 24.51 15.37 34.04
N ASN A 5 25.65 15.38 33.34
CA ASN A 5 27.02 15.38 33.87
C ASN A 5 27.45 14.05 34.55
N SER A 6 26.68 12.96 34.39
CA SER A 6 27.12 11.64 34.83
C SER A 6 28.07 10.99 33.81
N THR A 7 28.99 10.16 34.31
CA THR A 7 29.80 9.26 33.49
C THR A 7 29.22 7.86 33.59
N VAL A 8 29.03 7.19 32.45
CA VAL A 8 28.57 5.80 32.35
C VAL A 8 29.61 4.99 31.59
N VAL A 9 29.60 3.67 31.74
CA VAL A 9 30.61 2.78 31.19
C VAL A 9 30.01 1.85 30.15
N GLY A 10 30.62 1.78 28.97
CA GLY A 10 30.24 0.82 27.92
C GLY A 10 30.75 -0.60 28.22
N MET A 11 30.21 -1.59 27.49
CA MET A 11 30.61 -3.00 27.63
C MET A 11 32.11 -3.23 27.42
N SER A 12 32.77 -2.40 26.62
CA SER A 12 34.23 -2.44 26.37
C SER A 12 35.06 -1.74 27.44
N GLY A 13 34.46 -1.17 28.48
CA GLY A 13 35.12 -0.32 29.50
C GLY A 13 35.27 1.14 29.06
N ARG A 14 34.83 1.52 27.89
CA ARG A 14 34.83 2.90 27.40
C ARG A 14 33.92 3.77 28.27
N GLN A 15 34.40 4.93 28.68
CA GLN A 15 33.62 5.89 29.46
C GLN A 15 32.91 6.89 28.54
N TYR A 16 31.65 7.20 28.85
CA TYR A 16 30.82 8.17 28.15
C TYR A 16 30.31 9.22 29.13
N TYR A 17 30.56 10.48 28.83
CA TYR A 17 30.10 11.61 29.63
C TYR A 17 28.77 12.13 29.03
N LEU A 18 27.71 12.19 29.85
CA LEU A 18 26.36 12.60 29.45
C LEU A 18 26.21 14.12 29.65
N GLU A 19 26.17 14.88 28.55
CA GLU A 19 26.24 16.34 28.57
C GLU A 19 24.85 16.99 28.75
N LYS A 20 23.85 16.57 27.96
CA LYS A 20 22.55 17.22 27.91
C LYS A 20 21.44 16.19 27.63
N GLU A 21 20.35 16.28 28.39
CA GLU A 21 19.12 15.54 28.06
C GLU A 21 18.39 16.22 26.91
N ILE A 22 18.11 15.47 25.83
CA ILE A 22 17.44 15.94 24.62
C ILE A 22 16.04 15.35 24.43
N GLY A 23 15.71 14.31 25.19
CA GLY A 23 14.40 13.66 25.13
C GLY A 23 14.14 12.82 26.37
N SER A 24 12.86 12.73 26.75
CA SER A 24 12.42 11.93 27.88
C SER A 24 11.04 11.33 27.57
N GLY A 25 10.93 10.03 27.73
CA GLY A 25 9.71 9.25 27.47
C GLY A 25 9.34 8.32 28.63
N GLY A 26 8.36 7.47 28.41
CA GLY A 26 7.89 6.50 29.43
C GLY A 26 8.94 5.43 29.77
N GLU A 27 9.77 5.04 28.82
CA GLU A 27 10.77 3.98 28.98
C GLU A 27 12.13 4.49 29.41
N GLY A 28 12.54 5.69 28.94
CA GLY A 28 13.89 6.19 29.20
C GLY A 28 14.05 7.68 28.89
N SER A 29 15.26 8.16 29.15
CA SER A 29 15.73 9.49 28.77
C SER A 29 16.93 9.38 27.82
N VAL A 30 17.04 10.33 26.87
CA VAL A 30 18.09 10.37 25.85
C VAL A 30 19.00 11.53 26.14
N PHE A 31 20.30 11.26 26.23
CA PHE A 31 21.34 12.22 26.54
C PHE A 31 22.36 12.32 25.39
N VAL A 32 22.84 13.54 25.12
CA VAL A 32 23.98 13.75 24.22
C VAL A 32 25.24 13.26 24.90
N VAL A 33 26.07 12.53 24.15
CA VAL A 33 27.40 12.10 24.61
C VAL A 33 28.44 13.14 24.23
N HIS A 34 29.13 13.70 25.24
CA HIS A 34 30.11 14.76 25.05
C HIS A 34 31.21 14.39 24.05
N GLY A 35 31.56 15.33 23.18
CA GLY A 35 32.63 15.17 22.19
C GLY A 35 32.38 14.13 21.11
N SER A 36 31.14 13.69 20.92
CA SER A 36 30.81 12.71 19.90
C SER A 36 29.44 13.02 19.24
N HIS A 37 29.21 12.40 18.08
CA HIS A 37 27.92 12.46 17.39
C HIS A 37 27.01 11.25 17.79
N MET A 38 26.98 11.00 19.10
CA MET A 38 26.26 9.86 19.68
C MET A 38 25.33 10.33 20.79
N VAL A 39 24.31 9.53 21.06
CA VAL A 39 23.40 9.71 22.19
C VAL A 39 23.30 8.44 23.02
N ALA A 40 23.03 8.61 24.32
CA ALA A 40 22.77 7.53 25.25
C ALA A 40 21.29 7.49 25.60
N LYS A 41 20.62 6.35 25.39
CA LYS A 41 19.27 6.08 25.94
C LYS A 41 19.43 5.35 27.27
N ILE A 42 18.99 6.00 28.36
CA ILE A 42 19.05 5.47 29.72
C ILE A 42 17.64 5.07 30.14
N TYR A 43 17.45 3.81 30.49
CA TYR A 43 16.15 3.29 30.91
C TYR A 43 15.76 3.76 32.31
N LYS A 44 14.49 4.11 32.50
CA LYS A 44 13.92 4.49 33.78
C LYS A 44 13.51 3.29 34.64
N LYS A 45 13.31 2.16 34.01
CA LYS A 45 12.89 0.89 34.62
C LYS A 45 13.72 -0.24 34.05
N ASP A 46 13.91 -1.26 34.84
CA ASP A 46 14.50 -2.51 34.37
C ASP A 46 13.50 -3.22 33.43
N ILE A 47 13.96 -3.56 32.23
CA ILE A 47 13.18 -4.29 31.22
C ILE A 47 13.82 -5.65 31.06
N GLN A 48 13.12 -6.69 31.49
CA GLN A 48 13.61 -8.06 31.43
C GLN A 48 14.00 -8.45 30.00
N GLY A 49 15.19 -8.99 29.81
CA GLY A 49 15.73 -9.43 28.52
C GLY A 49 16.26 -8.32 27.62
N GLN A 50 16.15 -7.04 28.02
CA GLN A 50 16.60 -5.92 27.19
C GLN A 50 18.11 -5.86 27.03
N GLU A 51 18.86 -6.18 28.06
CA GLU A 51 20.32 -6.27 27.98
C GLU A 51 20.77 -7.28 26.92
N GLN A 52 20.22 -8.50 26.95
CA GLN A 52 20.54 -9.57 26.00
C GLN A 52 20.17 -9.17 24.56
N LYS A 53 19.02 -8.52 24.39
CA LYS A 53 18.60 -7.99 23.09
C LYS A 53 19.61 -6.96 22.55
N LEU A 54 19.99 -5.99 23.38
CA LEU A 54 20.93 -4.95 22.97
C LEU A 54 22.33 -5.49 22.71
N LEU A 55 22.81 -6.45 23.49
CA LEU A 55 24.06 -7.17 23.22
C LEU A 55 23.98 -7.87 21.86
N HIS A 56 22.88 -8.59 21.58
CA HIS A 56 22.67 -9.19 20.26
C HIS A 56 22.73 -8.14 19.14
N MET A 57 22.06 -6.98 19.30
CA MET A 57 22.06 -5.90 18.30
C MET A 57 23.43 -5.29 18.08
N VAL A 58 24.23 -5.11 19.13
CA VAL A 58 25.60 -4.59 19.01
C VAL A 58 26.50 -5.56 18.26
N TYR A 59 26.39 -6.87 18.53
CA TYR A 59 27.16 -7.91 17.83
C TYR A 59 26.67 -8.15 16.39
N HIS A 60 25.40 -7.95 16.13
CA HIS A 60 24.78 -8.12 14.80
C HIS A 60 24.32 -6.77 14.26
N HIS A 61 25.31 -5.94 13.95
CA HIS A 61 25.08 -4.57 13.47
C HIS A 61 24.38 -4.57 12.11
N VAL A 62 23.24 -3.86 12.03
CA VAL A 62 22.57 -3.57 10.77
C VAL A 62 23.05 -2.22 10.25
N PRO A 63 23.73 -2.18 9.09
CA PRO A 63 24.27 -0.92 8.55
C PRO A 63 23.16 -0.02 8.03
N ASN A 64 23.47 1.25 7.82
CA ASN A 64 22.61 2.16 7.07
C ASN A 64 22.53 1.69 5.61
N LEU A 65 21.36 1.87 4.97
CA LEU A 65 21.22 1.62 3.55
C LEU A 65 21.69 2.85 2.77
N CYS A 66 22.63 2.62 1.85
CA CYS A 66 23.16 3.67 0.97
C CYS A 66 22.87 3.35 -0.50
N ASP A 67 22.80 4.40 -1.33
CA ASP A 67 22.80 4.27 -2.78
C ASP A 67 24.21 3.92 -3.33
N ALA A 68 24.31 3.74 -4.64
CA ALA A 68 25.58 3.44 -5.31
C ALA A 68 26.65 4.56 -5.18
N ALA A 69 26.24 5.78 -4.86
CA ALA A 69 27.12 6.94 -4.62
C ALA A 69 27.52 7.08 -3.14
N GLY A 70 27.00 6.22 -2.26
CA GLY A 70 27.27 6.24 -0.82
C GLY A 70 26.36 7.19 -0.02
N ASN A 71 25.32 7.80 -0.63
CA ASN A 71 24.36 8.62 0.09
C ASN A 71 23.40 7.73 0.90
N HIS A 72 23.10 8.10 2.13
CA HIS A 72 22.17 7.39 2.96
C HIS A 72 20.73 7.47 2.41
N ILE A 73 20.11 6.34 2.13
CA ILE A 73 18.67 6.21 1.84
C ILE A 73 17.89 5.96 3.12
N VAL A 74 18.45 5.11 4.00
CA VAL A 74 17.90 4.78 5.31
C VAL A 74 18.98 4.89 6.37
N THR A 75 18.75 5.72 7.37
CA THR A 75 19.61 5.87 8.55
C THR A 75 18.94 5.22 9.75
N LEU A 76 19.70 4.47 10.53
CA LEU A 76 19.19 3.75 11.70
C LEU A 76 19.84 4.29 12.98
N ALA A 77 19.01 4.58 13.98
CA ALA A 77 19.49 4.79 15.35
C ALA A 77 19.81 3.44 16.02
N TRP A 78 20.74 2.68 15.40
CA TRP A 78 21.07 1.32 15.82
C TRP A 78 22.01 1.31 17.02
N PRO A 79 21.80 0.45 18.05
CA PRO A 79 22.67 0.31 19.20
C PRO A 79 24.12 -0.01 18.79
N SER A 80 25.08 0.72 19.35
CA SER A 80 26.52 0.56 19.09
C SER A 80 27.32 0.15 20.32
N ASP A 81 26.80 0.37 21.53
CA ASP A 81 27.41 -0.08 22.78
C ASP A 81 26.32 -0.22 23.87
N VAL A 82 26.51 -1.11 24.80
CA VAL A 82 25.63 -1.33 25.96
C VAL A 82 26.22 -0.64 27.19
N LEU A 83 25.38 0.01 28.00
CA LEU A 83 25.80 0.86 29.09
C LEU A 83 25.51 0.27 30.46
N TYR A 84 26.48 0.46 31.35
CA TYR A 84 26.45 0.04 32.75
C TYR A 84 26.72 1.22 33.68
N ASP A 85 26.17 1.18 34.89
CA ASP A 85 26.51 2.09 35.96
C ASP A 85 27.83 1.66 36.66
N SER A 86 28.27 2.45 37.64
CA SER A 86 29.49 2.18 38.40
C SER A 86 29.44 0.87 39.22
N ALA A 87 28.27 0.29 39.44
CA ALA A 87 28.10 -0.99 40.12
C ALA A 87 28.01 -2.17 39.13
N GLY A 88 28.18 -1.93 37.83
CA GLY A 88 28.09 -2.94 36.78
C GLY A 88 26.65 -3.32 36.43
N LYS A 89 25.66 -2.55 36.85
CA LYS A 89 24.26 -2.79 36.50
C LYS A 89 23.97 -2.20 35.12
N PHE A 90 23.27 -2.96 34.26
CA PHE A 90 22.77 -2.50 32.98
C PHE A 90 21.80 -1.31 33.15
N ILE A 91 21.99 -0.26 32.36
CA ILE A 91 21.21 0.97 32.43
C ILE A 91 20.74 1.51 31.08
N GLY A 92 21.29 1.04 29.96
CA GLY A 92 20.94 1.60 28.66
C GLY A 92 21.92 1.26 27.54
N TYR A 93 21.98 2.11 26.51
CA TYR A 93 22.83 1.89 25.34
C TYR A 93 23.21 3.20 24.65
N ILE A 94 24.23 3.12 23.79
CA ILE A 94 24.69 4.20 22.90
C ILE A 94 24.17 3.92 21.49
N MET A 95 23.78 4.99 20.79
CA MET A 95 23.38 4.96 19.38
C MET A 95 23.82 6.24 18.66
N PRO A 96 23.88 6.26 17.32
CA PRO A 96 24.11 7.48 16.55
C PRO A 96 23.05 8.54 16.86
N MET A 97 23.48 9.79 16.96
CA MET A 97 22.57 10.93 17.01
C MET A 97 22.00 11.15 15.61
N ILE A 98 20.69 11.13 15.48
CA ILE A 98 20.01 11.50 14.24
C ILE A 98 19.78 13.02 14.31
N ASP A 99 20.38 13.74 13.37
CA ASP A 99 20.24 15.19 13.27
C ASP A 99 18.83 15.59 12.74
N ALA A 100 18.70 16.72 12.18
CA ALA A 100 17.50 17.44 11.83
C ALA A 100 16.55 16.73 10.83
N GLY A 101 15.80 15.69 11.26
CA GLY A 101 14.64 15.18 10.54
C GLY A 101 13.33 15.75 11.10
N LEU A 102 12.25 15.71 10.31
CA LEU A 102 10.89 15.95 10.77
C LEU A 102 10.16 14.62 10.96
N GLU A 103 9.38 14.51 12.04
CA GLU A 103 8.43 13.38 12.16
C GLU A 103 7.59 13.27 10.88
N ILE A 104 7.41 12.06 10.37
CA ILE A 104 6.65 11.81 9.13
C ILE A 104 5.24 12.41 9.17
N PHE A 105 4.65 12.53 10.35
CA PHE A 105 3.38 13.20 10.58
C PHE A 105 3.35 14.64 10.07
N GLU A 106 4.45 15.39 10.21
CA GLU A 106 4.53 16.77 9.71
C GLU A 106 4.50 16.82 8.17
N ILE A 107 5.07 15.80 7.52
CA ILE A 107 5.02 15.64 6.06
C ILE A 107 3.61 15.25 5.60
N CYS A 108 2.92 14.34 6.32
CA CYS A 108 1.54 13.99 6.04
C CYS A 108 0.61 15.22 6.07
N ARG A 109 0.87 16.17 6.98
CA ARG A 109 0.13 17.46 7.07
C ARG A 109 0.43 18.42 5.92
N GLY A 110 1.52 18.19 5.22
CA GLY A 110 1.90 18.95 4.02
C GLY A 110 1.90 20.46 4.21
N CYS A 111 1.21 21.16 3.31
CA CYS A 111 1.12 22.63 3.34
C CYS A 111 0.49 23.21 4.63
N THR A 112 -0.15 22.42 5.47
CA THR A 112 -0.69 22.88 6.76
C THR A 112 0.34 22.84 7.90
N SER A 113 1.49 22.17 7.70
CA SER A 113 2.58 22.15 8.68
C SER A 113 3.57 23.29 8.47
N PRO A 114 3.75 24.20 9.45
CA PRO A 114 4.79 25.24 9.38
C PRO A 114 6.21 24.65 9.34
N LYS A 115 6.44 23.50 10.01
CA LYS A 115 7.75 22.82 10.03
C LYS A 115 8.07 22.24 8.65
N ALA A 116 7.09 21.54 8.02
CA ALA A 116 7.27 21.00 6.68
C ALA A 116 7.52 22.11 5.65
N LYS A 117 6.78 23.22 5.71
CA LYS A 117 7.03 24.38 4.84
C LYS A 117 8.43 24.99 5.00
N ARG A 118 8.96 25.01 6.23
CA ARG A 118 10.32 25.55 6.49
C ARG A 118 11.39 24.62 5.92
N MET A 119 11.25 23.31 6.10
CA MET A 119 12.23 22.33 5.60
C MET A 119 12.12 22.15 4.09
N PHE A 120 10.89 22.18 3.54
CA PHE A 120 10.59 22.01 2.13
C PHE A 120 9.86 23.23 1.56
N PRO A 121 10.58 24.32 1.22
CA PRO A 121 9.95 25.55 0.69
C PRO A 121 9.11 25.30 -0.58
N ASN A 122 9.54 24.35 -1.41
CA ASN A 122 8.87 23.92 -2.65
C ASN A 122 8.04 22.64 -2.42
N TYR A 123 7.38 22.55 -1.27
CA TYR A 123 6.56 21.38 -0.94
C TYR A 123 5.54 21.08 -2.03
N SER A 124 5.47 19.84 -2.44
CA SER A 124 4.47 19.35 -3.39
C SER A 124 4.01 17.93 -2.99
N TRP A 125 2.88 17.49 -3.51
CA TRP A 125 2.40 16.11 -3.30
C TRP A 125 3.40 15.04 -3.76
N LYS A 126 4.25 15.37 -4.77
CA LYS A 126 5.36 14.51 -5.20
C LYS A 126 6.33 14.19 -4.06
N LEU A 127 6.59 15.13 -3.15
CA LEU A 127 7.41 14.85 -1.96
C LEU A 127 6.80 13.74 -1.12
N ASN A 128 5.48 13.75 -0.93
CA ASN A 128 4.79 12.69 -0.17
C ASN A 128 4.96 11.32 -0.83
N VAL A 129 4.91 11.27 -2.17
CA VAL A 129 5.16 10.03 -2.92
C VAL A 129 6.61 9.56 -2.75
N THR A 130 7.58 10.49 -2.80
CA THR A 130 9.01 10.18 -2.55
C THR A 130 9.23 9.62 -1.15
N VAL A 131 8.67 10.28 -0.13
CA VAL A 131 8.77 9.83 1.27
C VAL A 131 8.10 8.46 1.46
N ALA A 132 6.94 8.23 0.83
CA ALA A 132 6.25 6.95 0.87
C ALA A 132 7.10 5.82 0.25
N GLN A 133 7.75 6.09 -0.90
CA GLN A 133 8.66 5.15 -1.54
C GLN A 133 9.86 4.84 -0.65
N ASN A 134 10.53 5.87 -0.10
CA ASN A 134 11.70 5.69 0.75
C ASN A 134 11.36 4.93 2.03
N LEU A 135 10.17 5.18 2.61
CA LEU A 135 9.68 4.39 3.76
C LEU A 135 9.45 2.92 3.39
N ALA A 136 8.87 2.65 2.22
CA ALA A 136 8.67 1.27 1.75
C ALA A 136 10.02 0.56 1.52
N ILE A 137 11.02 1.26 0.97
CA ILE A 137 12.40 0.76 0.83
C ILE A 137 13.01 0.47 2.21
N ALA A 138 12.81 1.36 3.20
CA ALA A 138 13.33 1.18 4.55
C ALA A 138 12.76 -0.08 5.22
N VAL A 139 11.44 -0.31 5.10
CA VAL A 139 10.79 -1.50 5.65
C VAL A 139 11.24 -2.77 4.93
N ASP A 140 11.33 -2.78 3.59
CA ASP A 140 11.83 -3.94 2.81
C ASP A 140 13.28 -4.27 3.18
N TYR A 141 14.11 -3.24 3.34
CA TYR A 141 15.51 -3.39 3.77
C TYR A 141 15.60 -4.05 5.15
N LEU A 142 14.89 -3.52 6.17
CA LEU A 142 14.92 -4.07 7.52
C LEU A 142 14.40 -5.51 7.57
N HIS A 143 13.35 -5.83 6.82
CA HIS A 143 12.86 -7.20 6.70
C HIS A 143 13.90 -8.13 6.06
N SER A 144 14.69 -7.65 5.09
CA SER A 144 15.80 -8.42 4.49
C SER A 144 16.93 -8.71 5.49
N GLN A 145 17.05 -7.88 6.53
CA GLN A 145 17.99 -8.07 7.65
C GLN A 145 17.38 -8.86 8.83
N ASN A 146 16.24 -9.53 8.63
CA ASN A 146 15.46 -10.26 9.64
C ASN A 146 15.01 -9.38 10.84
N CYS A 147 14.85 -8.09 10.62
CA CYS A 147 14.34 -7.15 11.60
C CYS A 147 12.88 -6.83 11.32
N ILE A 148 11.98 -7.10 12.26
CA ILE A 148 10.59 -6.65 12.25
C ILE A 148 10.52 -5.40 13.12
N ILE A 149 9.96 -4.30 12.61
CA ILE A 149 9.98 -3.01 13.29
C ILE A 149 9.02 -3.03 14.49
N GLY A 150 7.83 -3.63 14.31
CA GLY A 150 6.81 -3.78 15.35
C GLY A 150 6.07 -2.46 15.65
N ASP A 151 6.69 -1.53 16.38
CA ASP A 151 6.09 -0.22 16.66
C ASP A 151 6.47 0.83 15.59
N LEU A 152 6.03 0.58 14.36
CA LEU A 152 6.21 1.51 13.24
C LEU A 152 5.20 2.67 13.36
N ASN A 153 5.43 3.58 14.29
CA ASN A 153 4.59 4.76 14.52
C ASN A 153 5.23 6.04 13.97
N CYS A 154 4.43 7.11 13.85
CA CYS A 154 4.88 8.35 13.21
C CYS A 154 6.00 9.11 13.95
N LYS A 155 6.25 8.84 15.25
CA LYS A 155 7.32 9.48 16.02
C LYS A 155 8.66 8.79 15.82
N ASN A 156 8.64 7.52 15.43
CA ASN A 156 9.83 6.70 15.21
C ASN A 156 10.36 6.83 13.77
N ILE A 157 9.68 7.61 12.91
CA ILE A 157 10.06 7.83 11.51
C ILE A 157 10.36 9.31 11.31
N LEU A 158 11.61 9.63 11.01
CA LEU A 158 12.02 10.98 10.62
C LEU A 158 12.25 11.06 9.12
N VAL A 159 11.85 12.18 8.53
CA VAL A 159 12.09 12.52 7.12
C VAL A 159 13.14 13.60 7.07
N ASN A 160 14.25 13.33 6.39
CA ASN A 160 15.36 14.25 6.21
C ASN A 160 15.05 15.29 5.11
N SER A 161 15.86 16.34 5.02
CA SER A 161 15.65 17.45 4.08
C SER A 161 15.71 17.07 2.59
N ASP A 162 16.26 15.91 2.28
CA ASP A 162 16.31 15.30 0.94
C ASP A 162 15.18 14.27 0.69
N GLY A 163 14.30 14.03 1.67
CA GLY A 163 13.21 13.06 1.60
C GLY A 163 13.62 11.63 1.98
N THR A 164 14.86 11.40 2.40
CA THR A 164 15.31 10.10 2.91
C THR A 164 14.78 9.85 4.32
N ILE A 165 14.88 8.60 4.80
CA ILE A 165 14.24 8.15 6.04
C ILE A 165 15.28 7.84 7.11
N SER A 166 15.01 8.29 8.33
CA SER A 166 15.71 7.83 9.54
C SER A 166 14.73 7.11 10.45
N ILE A 167 15.09 5.92 10.91
CA ILE A 167 14.29 5.10 11.83
C ILE A 167 14.90 5.18 13.23
N LEU A 168 14.08 5.59 14.17
CA LEU A 168 14.41 5.69 15.59
C LEU A 168 13.94 4.45 16.35
N ASP A 169 14.31 4.35 17.62
CA ASP A 169 13.82 3.37 18.60
C ASP A 169 14.03 1.91 18.17
N ALA A 170 15.19 1.63 17.53
CA ALA A 170 15.52 0.29 17.04
C ALA A 170 15.56 -0.77 18.17
N ASP A 171 15.76 -0.38 19.44
CA ASP A 171 15.69 -1.26 20.60
C ASP A 171 14.27 -1.83 20.86
N SER A 172 13.24 -1.27 20.23
CA SER A 172 11.87 -1.84 20.23
C SER A 172 11.66 -2.96 19.20
N PHE A 173 12.53 -3.15 18.20
CA PHE A 173 12.33 -4.12 17.11
C PHE A 173 12.10 -5.53 17.61
N ASP A 174 11.37 -6.34 16.85
CA ASP A 174 11.18 -7.77 17.08
C ASP A 174 12.24 -8.53 16.24
N LEU A 175 13.16 -9.19 16.91
CA LEU A 175 14.33 -9.80 16.30
C LEU A 175 14.37 -11.28 16.58
N THR A 176 14.85 -12.06 15.63
CA THR A 176 15.17 -13.47 15.84
C THR A 176 16.60 -13.73 15.40
N ASP A 177 17.42 -14.23 16.31
CA ASP A 177 18.78 -14.67 16.00
C ASP A 177 18.71 -15.91 15.10
N PRO A 178 19.19 -15.85 13.87
CA PRO A 178 19.11 -16.98 12.94
C PRO A 178 20.02 -18.15 13.32
N GLN A 179 21.04 -17.92 14.17
CA GLN A 179 22.00 -18.95 14.58
C GLN A 179 21.49 -19.75 15.80
N THR A 180 20.95 -19.04 16.79
CA THR A 180 20.53 -19.64 18.06
C THR A 180 19.04 -19.88 18.14
N GLY A 181 18.23 -19.23 17.29
CA GLY A 181 16.79 -19.20 17.37
C GLY A 181 16.25 -18.35 18.53
N ALA A 182 17.12 -17.61 19.25
CA ALA A 182 16.69 -16.72 20.32
C ALA A 182 15.80 -15.62 19.75
N HIS A 183 14.66 -15.37 20.42
CA HIS A 183 13.67 -14.39 20.00
C HIS A 183 13.61 -13.21 20.99
N PHE A 184 13.86 -12.00 20.48
CA PHE A 184 13.84 -10.75 21.21
C PHE A 184 12.62 -9.95 20.80
N LYS A 185 11.59 -9.95 21.63
CA LYS A 185 10.27 -9.41 21.29
C LYS A 185 10.22 -7.89 21.23
N CYS A 186 9.36 -7.41 20.33
CA CYS A 186 8.76 -6.10 20.46
C CYS A 186 7.65 -6.14 21.52
N GLY A 187 7.80 -5.36 22.57
CA GLY A 187 6.83 -5.32 23.69
C GLY A 187 5.92 -4.09 23.69
N ALA A 188 6.03 -3.25 22.66
CA ALA A 188 5.32 -1.99 22.51
C ALA A 188 4.58 -1.93 21.17
N GLY A 189 3.57 -1.05 21.07
CA GLY A 189 2.85 -0.79 19.83
C GLY A 189 1.87 0.36 20.01
N THR A 190 1.81 1.22 19.02
CA THR A 190 0.92 2.37 18.99
C THR A 190 -0.41 1.98 18.34
N GLU A 191 -1.50 2.07 19.08
CA GLU A 191 -2.82 1.54 18.71
C GLU A 191 -3.29 1.94 17.30
N ASP A 192 -3.07 3.19 16.89
CA ASP A 192 -3.46 3.70 15.57
C ASP A 192 -2.75 3.01 14.40
N TYR A 193 -1.55 2.42 14.63
CA TYR A 193 -0.75 1.73 13.62
C TYR A 193 -0.72 0.21 13.82
N LEU A 194 -1.23 -0.24 14.97
CA LEU A 194 -1.19 -1.65 15.33
C LEU A 194 -2.16 -2.46 14.46
N ALA A 195 -1.67 -3.55 13.90
CA ALA A 195 -2.48 -4.43 13.07
C ALA A 195 -3.66 -5.05 13.84
N PRO A 196 -4.83 -5.28 13.19
CA PRO A 196 -6.05 -5.72 13.87
C PRO A 196 -5.89 -7.04 14.65
N GLU A 197 -5.02 -7.94 14.22
CA GLU A 197 -4.73 -9.20 14.92
C GLU A 197 -4.00 -9.02 16.26
N LEU A 198 -3.41 -7.83 16.49
CA LEU A 198 -2.72 -7.49 17.74
C LEU A 198 -3.51 -6.50 18.61
N GLN A 199 -4.60 -5.92 18.11
CA GLN A 199 -5.43 -4.98 18.85
C GLN A 199 -5.97 -5.61 20.15
N GLY A 200 -5.87 -4.86 21.26
CA GLY A 200 -6.35 -5.29 22.57
C GLY A 200 -5.57 -6.44 23.22
N ARG A 201 -4.45 -6.89 22.64
CA ARG A 201 -3.62 -7.95 23.21
C ARG A 201 -2.53 -7.39 24.12
N ASN A 202 -2.10 -8.21 25.09
CA ASN A 202 -0.85 -7.95 25.80
C ASN A 202 0.32 -8.28 24.87
N LEU A 203 0.98 -7.24 24.33
CA LEU A 203 2.06 -7.38 23.33
C LEU A 203 3.31 -8.06 23.90
N ARG A 204 3.47 -8.08 25.25
CA ARG A 204 4.57 -8.78 25.92
C ARG A 204 4.29 -10.28 26.12
N ALA A 205 3.05 -10.73 25.93
CA ALA A 205 2.69 -12.13 26.06
C ALA A 205 3.29 -12.99 24.94
N GLU A 206 3.59 -14.28 25.25
CA GLU A 206 4.14 -15.23 24.27
C GLU A 206 3.21 -15.47 23.07
N SER A 207 1.89 -15.31 23.27
CA SER A 207 0.88 -15.46 22.22
C SER A 207 0.81 -14.29 21.24
N SER A 208 1.43 -13.15 21.56
CA SER A 208 1.47 -11.96 20.71
C SER A 208 2.80 -11.93 19.95
N ARG A 209 2.72 -11.97 18.64
CA ARG A 209 3.90 -11.90 17.75
C ARG A 209 3.72 -10.83 16.70
N PHE A 210 4.72 -9.97 16.61
CA PHE A 210 4.90 -9.13 15.44
C PHE A 210 5.44 -9.96 14.27
N THR A 211 5.08 -9.60 13.08
CA THR A 211 5.51 -10.27 11.84
C THR A 211 5.72 -9.23 10.75
N VAL A 212 6.35 -9.59 9.65
CA VAL A 212 6.43 -8.71 8.47
C VAL A 212 5.04 -8.22 8.02
N HIS A 213 4.00 -9.03 8.21
CA HIS A 213 2.63 -8.65 7.85
C HIS A 213 2.04 -7.59 8.78
N THR A 214 2.43 -7.54 10.07
CA THR A 214 2.02 -6.45 10.96
C THR A 214 2.66 -5.13 10.57
N ASP A 215 3.93 -5.15 10.15
CA ASP A 215 4.62 -3.97 9.62
C ASP A 215 4.02 -3.53 8.27
N TYR A 216 3.60 -4.45 7.40
CA TYR A 216 2.91 -4.10 6.15
C TYR A 216 1.61 -3.35 6.40
N PHE A 217 0.89 -3.67 7.47
CA PHE A 217 -0.32 -2.95 7.86
C PHE A 217 0.01 -1.50 8.28
N ALA A 218 0.99 -1.33 9.17
CA ALA A 218 1.44 -0.01 9.61
C ALA A 218 2.03 0.83 8.46
N LEU A 219 2.85 0.21 7.59
CA LEU A 219 3.40 0.84 6.38
C LEU A 219 2.28 1.37 5.47
N ALA A 220 1.26 0.56 5.21
CA ALA A 220 0.14 0.98 4.38
C ALA A 220 -0.65 2.15 4.99
N ILE A 221 -0.76 2.25 6.33
CA ILE A 221 -1.35 3.41 7.02
C ILE A 221 -0.51 4.66 6.75
N HIS A 222 0.81 4.61 6.90
CA HIS A 222 1.69 5.75 6.64
C HIS A 222 1.62 6.19 5.18
N ILE A 223 1.67 5.26 4.22
CA ILE A 223 1.53 5.56 2.80
C ILE A 223 0.17 6.20 2.53
N PHE A 224 -0.90 5.68 3.13
CA PHE A 224 -2.23 6.27 3.00
C PHE A 224 -2.26 7.70 3.53
N GLN A 225 -1.72 7.96 4.72
CA GLN A 225 -1.69 9.30 5.31
C GLN A 225 -0.87 10.28 4.46
N LEU A 226 0.27 9.85 3.90
CA LEU A 226 1.09 10.66 3.00
C LEU A 226 0.31 11.04 1.72
N LEU A 227 -0.35 10.09 1.09
CA LEU A 227 -1.04 10.31 -0.19
C LEU A 227 -2.40 10.99 -0.02
N MET A 228 -3.07 10.81 1.12
CA MET A 228 -4.43 11.25 1.40
C MET A 228 -4.51 12.42 2.40
N ASN A 229 -3.52 13.35 2.38
CA ASN A 229 -3.52 14.58 3.20
C ASN A 229 -3.76 14.30 4.69
N ASN A 230 -3.02 13.38 5.27
CA ASN A 230 -3.08 12.96 6.67
C ASN A 230 -4.40 12.29 7.11
N TYR A 231 -5.29 11.93 6.20
CA TYR A 231 -6.41 11.08 6.57
C TYR A 231 -5.91 9.67 6.91
N HIS A 232 -6.37 9.13 8.02
CA HIS A 232 -6.13 7.74 8.36
C HIS A 232 -7.14 6.85 7.62
N PRO A 233 -6.79 5.64 7.10
CA PRO A 233 -7.70 4.82 6.30
C PRO A 233 -8.99 4.42 7.03
N PHE A 234 -8.97 4.43 8.37
CA PHE A 234 -10.13 4.14 9.22
C PHE A 234 -10.77 5.39 9.85
N ASN A 235 -10.44 6.58 9.36
CA ASN A 235 -11.19 7.79 9.72
C ASN A 235 -12.59 7.72 9.10
N CYS A 236 -13.60 7.92 9.93
CA CYS A 236 -14.99 7.88 9.48
C CYS A 236 -15.85 8.97 10.15
N ARG A 237 -16.99 9.24 9.54
CA ARG A 237 -18.15 9.88 10.18
C ARG A 237 -19.28 8.88 10.33
N GLN A 238 -20.01 8.95 11.43
CA GLN A 238 -21.21 8.15 11.65
C GLN A 238 -22.36 8.69 10.77
N ILE A 239 -23.09 7.81 10.11
CA ILE A 239 -24.28 8.15 9.31
C ILE A 239 -25.54 8.03 10.18
N THR A 240 -25.55 7.08 11.13
CA THR A 240 -26.69 6.80 12.00
C THR A 240 -26.62 7.61 13.31
N THR A 241 -27.80 8.03 13.80
CA THR A 241 -27.95 8.79 15.04
C THR A 241 -27.78 7.95 16.31
N VAL A 242 -27.50 6.66 16.20
CA VAL A 242 -27.26 5.77 17.34
C VAL A 242 -25.94 6.17 18.00
N LYS A 243 -26.04 6.88 19.11
CA LYS A 243 -24.90 7.17 19.98
C LYS A 243 -24.43 5.85 20.59
N ASN A 244 -23.36 5.30 20.03
CA ASN A 244 -22.64 4.24 20.71
C ASN A 244 -22.02 4.83 21.97
N SER A 245 -22.52 4.44 23.13
CA SER A 245 -22.04 4.86 24.45
C SER A 245 -20.74 4.16 24.87
N SER A 246 -19.99 3.57 23.95
CA SER A 246 -18.72 2.93 24.26
C SER A 246 -17.59 3.97 24.36
N ASN A 247 -16.84 3.95 25.46
CA ASN A 247 -15.62 4.74 25.67
C ASN A 247 -14.45 4.31 24.76
N VAL A 248 -14.71 3.52 23.72
CA VAL A 248 -13.71 3.02 22.79
C VAL A 248 -13.42 4.08 21.73
N ASN A 249 -12.14 4.30 21.44
CA ASN A 249 -11.73 5.15 20.32
C ASN A 249 -12.41 4.67 19.03
N PRO A 250 -13.22 5.51 18.35
CA PRO A 250 -13.96 5.08 17.16
C PRO A 250 -13.06 4.48 16.07
N ARG A 251 -11.82 4.97 15.93
CA ARG A 251 -10.85 4.46 14.94
C ARG A 251 -10.43 3.02 15.26
N LEU A 252 -10.13 2.72 16.53
CA LEU A 252 -9.76 1.36 16.94
C LEU A 252 -10.88 0.36 16.69
N GLN A 253 -12.11 0.78 16.95
CA GLN A 253 -13.29 -0.03 16.64
C GLN A 253 -13.38 -0.30 15.13
N GLN A 254 -13.14 0.70 14.28
CA GLN A 254 -13.15 0.51 12.82
C GLN A 254 -12.01 -0.40 12.36
N ILE A 255 -10.80 -0.27 12.93
CA ILE A 255 -9.67 -1.17 12.66
C ILE A 255 -10.07 -2.61 13.02
N GLY A 256 -10.58 -2.85 14.23
CA GLY A 256 -10.99 -4.20 14.67
C GLY A 256 -12.06 -4.83 13.78
N GLN A 257 -13.02 -4.03 13.29
CA GLN A 257 -14.10 -4.49 12.41
C GLN A 257 -13.73 -4.52 10.91
N GLY A 258 -12.57 -4.02 10.52
CA GLY A 258 -12.17 -3.91 9.11
C GLY A 258 -12.99 -2.90 8.32
N LYS A 259 -13.58 -1.90 8.97
CA LYS A 259 -14.45 -0.90 8.33
C LYS A 259 -13.65 0.33 7.88
N SER A 260 -13.01 0.24 6.71
CA SER A 260 -12.37 1.39 6.06
C SER A 260 -13.34 2.04 5.04
N PRO A 261 -13.95 3.19 5.32
CA PRO A 261 -14.91 3.83 4.42
C PRO A 261 -14.26 4.42 3.16
N PHE A 262 -12.94 4.57 3.15
CA PHE A 262 -12.18 4.94 1.95
C PHE A 262 -12.04 3.78 0.95
N ILE A 263 -12.17 2.54 1.43
CA ILE A 263 -12.00 1.32 0.63
C ILE A 263 -13.34 0.75 0.20
N ASN A 264 -14.28 0.63 1.15
CA ASN A 264 -15.61 0.06 0.94
C ASN A 264 -16.72 1.01 1.40
N ARG A 265 -17.94 0.75 0.94
CA ARG A 265 -19.14 1.45 1.43
C ARG A 265 -19.77 0.67 2.56
N TYR A 266 -20.19 1.37 3.61
CA TYR A 266 -20.88 0.80 4.77
C TYR A 266 -22.19 1.57 5.03
N PRO A 267 -23.22 0.90 5.58
CA PRO A 267 -24.50 1.57 5.86
C PRO A 267 -24.44 2.54 7.05
N ASP A 268 -23.50 2.35 7.95
CA ASP A 268 -23.38 3.05 9.25
C ASP A 268 -22.26 4.08 9.31
N VAL A 269 -21.27 3.99 8.44
CA VAL A 269 -20.14 4.92 8.40
C VAL A 269 -19.79 5.34 6.96
N ASP A 270 -19.25 6.55 6.84
CA ASP A 270 -18.79 7.14 5.58
C ASP A 270 -17.47 7.89 5.79
N ILE A 271 -16.81 8.30 4.72
CA ILE A 271 -15.62 9.14 4.78
C ILE A 271 -15.94 10.48 5.46
N PRO A 272 -14.95 11.10 6.14
CA PRO A 272 -15.13 12.42 6.72
C PRO A 272 -15.59 13.46 5.68
N LEU A 273 -16.41 14.40 6.09
CA LEU A 273 -16.85 15.48 5.19
C LEU A 273 -15.64 16.28 4.69
N GLY A 274 -15.59 16.51 3.38
CA GLY A 274 -14.48 17.22 2.76
C GLY A 274 -13.24 16.34 2.49
N ALA A 275 -13.25 15.06 2.88
CA ALA A 275 -12.18 14.14 2.50
C ALA A 275 -12.26 13.79 1.00
N PRO A 276 -11.12 13.69 0.30
CA PRO A 276 -11.10 13.18 -1.07
C PRO A 276 -11.35 11.66 -1.08
N MET A 277 -11.88 11.13 -2.18
CA MET A 277 -11.95 9.69 -2.39
C MET A 277 -10.60 9.17 -2.87
N VAL A 278 -10.23 7.95 -2.49
CA VAL A 278 -8.98 7.30 -2.96
C VAL A 278 -8.94 7.25 -4.49
N THR A 279 -10.10 7.00 -5.12
CA THR A 279 -10.27 6.96 -6.59
C THR A 279 -10.07 8.31 -7.29
N GLU A 280 -10.00 9.41 -6.55
CA GLU A 280 -9.74 10.76 -7.08
C GLU A 280 -8.28 11.19 -6.91
N VAL A 281 -7.54 10.53 -6.01
CA VAL A 281 -6.18 10.94 -5.62
C VAL A 281 -5.12 10.07 -6.28
N VAL A 282 -5.33 8.73 -6.29
CA VAL A 282 -4.31 7.78 -6.72
C VAL A 282 -4.80 6.83 -7.81
N PRO A 283 -3.91 6.40 -8.72
CA PRO A 283 -4.26 5.46 -9.78
C PRO A 283 -4.68 4.09 -9.24
N TYR A 284 -5.29 3.30 -10.12
CA TYR A 284 -5.89 2.01 -9.79
C TYR A 284 -4.90 1.04 -9.10
N TYR A 285 -3.66 0.95 -9.58
CA TYR A 285 -2.67 0.02 -9.01
C TYR A 285 -2.29 0.36 -7.57
N ILE A 286 -2.15 1.65 -7.22
CA ILE A 286 -1.93 2.12 -5.84
C ILE A 286 -3.17 1.81 -4.97
N ARG A 287 -4.39 2.05 -5.52
CA ARG A 287 -5.62 1.73 -4.81
C ARG A 287 -5.74 0.24 -4.50
N GLN A 288 -5.33 -0.65 -5.43
CA GLN A 288 -5.36 -2.09 -5.19
C GLN A 288 -4.49 -2.51 -4.01
N ASN A 289 -3.35 -1.89 -3.80
CA ASN A 289 -2.49 -2.16 -2.65
C ASN A 289 -3.19 -1.81 -1.31
N PHE A 290 -3.94 -0.71 -1.27
CA PHE A 290 -4.77 -0.38 -0.10
C PHE A 290 -5.90 -1.39 0.09
N VAL A 291 -6.57 -1.80 -0.99
CA VAL A 291 -7.63 -2.83 -0.94
C VAL A 291 -7.07 -4.15 -0.39
N GLN A 292 -5.92 -4.61 -0.87
CA GLN A 292 -5.28 -5.85 -0.37
C GLN A 292 -4.97 -5.79 1.13
N THR A 293 -4.68 -4.60 1.66
CA THR A 293 -4.31 -4.44 3.07
C THR A 293 -5.52 -4.18 3.98
N PHE A 294 -6.50 -3.37 3.54
CA PHE A 294 -7.57 -2.86 4.41
C PHE A 294 -8.96 -3.46 4.13
N ASN A 295 -9.09 -4.31 3.11
CA ASN A 295 -10.36 -4.98 2.81
C ASN A 295 -10.44 -6.33 3.53
N TYR A 296 -10.79 -6.31 4.81
CA TYR A 296 -11.01 -7.50 5.64
C TYR A 296 -12.26 -7.31 6.52
N THR A 297 -12.69 -8.39 7.13
CA THR A 297 -13.70 -8.43 8.19
C THR A 297 -13.16 -9.29 9.33
N GLU A 298 -13.81 -9.30 10.48
CA GLU A 298 -13.43 -10.19 11.59
C GLU A 298 -13.33 -11.67 11.14
N HIS A 299 -14.21 -12.10 10.25
CA HIS A 299 -14.25 -13.48 9.73
C HIS A 299 -13.15 -13.78 8.71
N THR A 300 -12.75 -12.80 7.90
CA THR A 300 -11.76 -12.98 6.82
C THR A 300 -10.35 -12.56 7.24
N LEU A 301 -10.19 -11.94 8.40
CA LEU A 301 -8.90 -11.38 8.85
C LEU A 301 -7.74 -12.36 8.73
N ARG A 302 -7.91 -13.60 9.22
CA ARG A 302 -6.84 -14.62 9.17
C ARG A 302 -6.35 -14.92 7.76
N GLN A 303 -7.25 -14.89 6.78
CA GLN A 303 -6.92 -15.12 5.36
C GLN A 303 -6.26 -13.89 4.73
N CYS A 304 -6.67 -12.68 5.17
CA CYS A 304 -6.17 -11.43 4.62
C CYS A 304 -4.80 -11.00 5.16
N ILE A 305 -4.34 -11.53 6.30
CA ILE A 305 -3.04 -11.18 6.87
C ILE A 305 -1.91 -11.42 5.85
N THR A 306 -1.85 -12.61 5.26
CA THR A 306 -0.78 -13.01 4.34
C THR A 306 -0.90 -12.41 2.93
N THR A 307 -2.03 -11.79 2.61
CA THR A 307 -2.26 -11.15 1.31
C THR A 307 -1.97 -9.65 1.31
N ARG A 308 -1.58 -9.07 2.45
CA ARG A 308 -1.21 -7.65 2.55
C ARG A 308 -0.08 -7.32 1.57
N THR A 309 -0.17 -6.16 0.95
CA THR A 309 0.85 -5.68 0.03
C THR A 309 2.19 -5.56 0.73
N THR A 310 3.21 -6.22 0.17
CA THR A 310 4.57 -6.22 0.73
C THR A 310 5.24 -4.85 0.58
N ALA A 311 6.25 -4.59 1.42
CA ALA A 311 7.02 -3.35 1.34
C ALA A 311 7.71 -3.20 -0.02
N ARG A 312 8.26 -4.28 -0.58
CA ARG A 312 8.84 -4.29 -1.94
C ARG A 312 7.83 -3.91 -3.01
N LYS A 313 6.63 -4.48 -2.98
CA LYS A 313 5.58 -4.14 -3.94
C LYS A 313 5.16 -2.67 -3.83
N TRP A 314 5.06 -2.14 -2.60
CA TRP A 314 4.83 -0.71 -2.38
C TRP A 314 5.95 0.14 -2.97
N ALA A 315 7.24 -0.21 -2.75
CA ALA A 315 8.38 0.54 -3.29
C ALA A 315 8.37 0.56 -4.83
N GLU A 316 8.06 -0.58 -5.48
CA GLU A 316 7.94 -0.70 -6.94
C GLU A 316 6.82 0.18 -7.50
N ASP A 317 5.61 0.10 -6.93
CA ASP A 317 4.46 0.85 -7.42
C ASP A 317 4.59 2.36 -7.15
N LEU A 318 5.20 2.74 -6.03
CA LEU A 318 5.48 4.15 -5.74
C LEU A 318 6.60 4.70 -6.64
N SER A 319 7.56 3.86 -7.04
CA SER A 319 8.54 4.22 -8.08
C SER A 319 7.87 4.54 -9.41
N HIS A 320 6.90 3.71 -9.81
CA HIS A 320 6.12 3.97 -11.01
C HIS A 320 5.28 5.25 -10.88
N LEU A 321 4.65 5.48 -9.73
CA LEU A 321 3.90 6.71 -9.46
C LEU A 321 4.79 7.96 -9.53
N LEU A 322 6.03 7.88 -9.01
CA LEU A 322 7.01 8.96 -9.14
C LEU A 322 7.42 9.18 -10.59
N TRP A 323 7.58 8.12 -11.37
CA TRP A 323 7.82 8.24 -12.80
C TRP A 323 6.68 8.97 -13.51
N GLU A 324 5.39 8.64 -13.21
CA GLU A 324 4.24 9.38 -13.73
C GLU A 324 4.28 10.87 -13.33
N CYS A 325 4.59 11.17 -12.07
CA CYS A 325 4.72 12.56 -11.58
C CYS A 325 5.81 13.36 -12.32
N ASN A 326 6.85 12.68 -12.79
CA ASN A 326 8.00 13.30 -13.48
C ASN A 326 7.80 13.48 -14.99
N GLN A 327 6.71 12.93 -15.57
CA GLN A 327 6.44 13.11 -16.99
C GLN A 327 6.11 14.60 -17.31
N PRO A 328 6.37 15.07 -18.53
CA PRO A 328 5.84 16.34 -18.99
C PRO A 328 4.33 16.35 -18.76
N GLN A 329 3.83 17.32 -17.99
CA GLN A 329 2.42 17.40 -17.57
C GLN A 329 1.94 16.23 -16.68
N GLY A 330 2.83 15.48 -16.04
CA GLY A 330 2.46 14.41 -15.11
C GLY A 330 1.67 14.91 -13.89
N LEU A 331 1.99 16.13 -13.42
CA LEU A 331 1.23 16.86 -12.40
C LEU A 331 0.59 18.10 -12.99
N ILE A 332 -0.70 18.31 -12.73
CA ILE A 332 -1.49 19.45 -13.20
C ILE A 332 -1.80 20.37 -12.01
N THR A 333 -1.60 21.68 -12.21
CA THR A 333 -1.95 22.70 -11.23
C THR A 333 -3.43 23.09 -11.37
N CYS A 334 -4.16 23.13 -10.26
CA CYS A 334 -5.55 23.59 -10.17
C CYS A 334 -5.67 24.59 -9.01
N GLY A 335 -5.49 25.88 -9.29
CA GLY A 335 -5.31 26.90 -8.25
C GLY A 335 -4.07 26.59 -7.41
N ASP A 336 -4.25 26.46 -6.10
CA ASP A 336 -3.17 26.10 -5.16
C ASP A 336 -2.97 24.58 -4.99
N HIS A 337 -3.67 23.76 -5.78
CA HIS A 337 -3.63 22.30 -5.68
C HIS A 337 -2.85 21.67 -6.83
N LEU A 338 -2.21 20.55 -6.56
CA LEU A 338 -1.60 19.68 -7.57
C LEU A 338 -2.35 18.34 -7.58
N TYR A 339 -2.53 17.78 -8.77
CA TYR A 339 -3.09 16.44 -8.94
C TYR A 339 -2.43 15.72 -10.11
N LEU A 340 -2.42 14.41 -10.08
CA LEU A 340 -1.85 13.56 -11.13
C LEU A 340 -2.72 13.66 -12.40
N SER A 341 -2.11 13.90 -13.55
CA SER A 341 -2.83 14.10 -14.82
C SER A 341 -3.69 12.91 -15.23
N SER A 342 -3.20 11.68 -14.95
CA SER A 342 -3.94 10.45 -15.22
C SER A 342 -5.26 10.32 -14.42
N MET A 343 -5.45 11.11 -13.37
CA MET A 343 -6.69 11.15 -12.60
C MET A 343 -7.78 12.02 -13.26
N GLY A 344 -7.43 12.88 -14.22
CA GLY A 344 -8.35 13.70 -14.99
C GLY A 344 -9.07 14.81 -14.22
N GLN A 345 -8.97 14.85 -12.89
CA GLN A 345 -9.65 15.83 -12.04
C GLN A 345 -8.93 16.10 -10.73
N CYS A 346 -9.09 17.32 -10.20
CA CYS A 346 -8.54 17.71 -8.92
C CYS A 346 -9.36 17.14 -7.76
N ALA A 347 -8.79 16.23 -6.98
CA ALA A 347 -9.42 15.58 -5.84
C ALA A 347 -9.91 16.57 -4.76
N THR A 348 -9.14 17.63 -4.49
CA THR A 348 -9.52 18.69 -3.53
C THR A 348 -10.75 19.46 -3.98
N CYS A 349 -10.84 19.81 -5.28
CA CYS A 349 -12.01 20.48 -5.84
C CYS A 349 -13.25 19.57 -5.82
N CYS A 350 -13.08 18.27 -6.10
CA CYS A 350 -14.16 17.29 -6.01
C CYS A 350 -14.67 17.14 -4.57
N ALA A 351 -13.77 17.02 -3.60
CA ALA A 351 -14.12 16.94 -2.18
C ALA A 351 -14.86 18.21 -1.70
N ARG A 352 -14.41 19.39 -2.13
CA ARG A 352 -15.09 20.67 -1.82
C ARG A 352 -16.52 20.71 -2.37
N ARG A 353 -16.72 20.35 -3.63
CA ARG A 353 -18.06 20.32 -4.26
C ARG A 353 -19.01 19.35 -3.52
N ARG A 354 -18.52 18.16 -3.11
CA ARG A 354 -19.33 17.24 -2.29
C ARG A 354 -19.71 17.83 -0.94
N PHE A 355 -18.78 18.53 -0.30
CA PHE A 355 -19.02 19.20 0.99
C PHE A 355 -20.07 20.30 0.87
N GLU A 356 -20.00 21.16 -0.14
CA GLU A 356 -20.94 22.25 -0.40
C GLU A 356 -22.34 21.71 -0.76
N GLY A 357 -22.42 20.70 -1.60
CA GLY A 357 -23.69 20.03 -1.95
C GLY A 357 -24.39 19.38 -0.75
N SER A 358 -23.64 18.83 0.20
CA SER A 358 -24.23 18.26 1.43
C SER A 358 -24.80 19.31 2.38
N ARG A 359 -24.30 20.56 2.35
CA ARG A 359 -24.84 21.68 3.13
C ARG A 359 -26.15 22.23 2.57
N GLN A 360 -26.31 22.23 1.25
CA GLN A 360 -27.53 22.70 0.59
C GLN A 360 -28.71 21.73 0.78
N GLY A 361 -28.45 20.43 0.87
CA GLY A 361 -29.46 19.40 1.09
C GLY A 361 -30.08 19.38 2.52
N THR A 362 -29.42 19.96 3.52
CA THR A 362 -29.90 20.02 4.91
C THR A 362 -30.71 21.29 5.23
N GLY A 363 -30.82 22.24 4.29
CA GLY A 363 -31.52 23.52 4.46
C GLY A 363 -32.98 23.57 4.00
N ALA A 364 -33.53 22.51 3.42
CA ALA A 364 -34.90 22.48 2.90
C ALA A 364 -35.85 21.72 3.84
N GLY A 365 -36.05 22.26 5.07
CA GLY A 365 -37.02 21.70 6.01
C GLY A 365 -37.19 22.54 7.22
N GLY A 366 -38.04 23.58 7.17
CA GLY A 366 -38.51 24.22 8.38
C GLY A 366 -38.79 25.73 8.31
N GLY A 367 -40.06 26.11 8.11
CA GLY A 367 -40.61 27.26 8.78
C GLY A 367 -40.79 28.55 8.00
N ALA A 368 -41.95 28.71 7.41
CA ALA A 368 -42.54 30.00 7.12
C ALA A 368 -42.63 30.85 8.40
N ARG A 369 -42.06 32.02 8.42
CA ARG A 369 -42.46 33.13 9.32
C ARG A 369 -42.39 34.45 8.58
N THR A 370 -43.58 35.04 8.57
CA THR A 370 -44.04 36.33 8.12
C THR A 370 -43.21 37.54 8.62
N GLY A 371 -42.97 38.46 7.68
CA GLY A 371 -43.16 39.90 7.80
C GLY A 371 -42.20 40.71 8.66
N HIS A 372 -41.42 41.57 7.98
CA HIS A 372 -41.39 43.02 8.18
C HIS A 372 -40.37 43.64 7.23
N THR A 373 -40.87 44.47 6.32
CA THR A 373 -40.09 45.54 5.65
C THR A 373 -39.89 46.71 6.62
N PRO A 374 -38.78 47.47 6.52
CA PRO A 374 -38.89 48.71 5.76
C PRO A 374 -37.65 49.12 4.92
N SER A 375 -38.00 49.64 3.77
CA SER A 375 -37.64 50.95 3.18
C SER A 375 -36.18 51.35 2.90
N SER A 376 -35.93 51.43 1.58
CA SER A 376 -35.21 52.48 0.84
C SER A 376 -33.77 52.86 1.20
N ASN A 377 -32.85 52.65 0.22
CA ASN A 377 -32.30 53.80 -0.50
C ASN A 377 -31.68 53.40 -1.87
N LYS A 378 -31.91 54.31 -2.83
CA LYS A 378 -31.51 54.27 -4.23
C LYS A 378 -30.01 54.51 -4.40
N GLN A 379 -29.35 53.78 -5.32
CA GLN A 379 -28.45 54.42 -6.27
C GLN A 379 -28.19 53.53 -7.50
N LYS A 380 -28.53 54.10 -8.59
CA LYS A 380 -28.27 54.07 -10.03
C LYS A 380 -27.25 53.08 -10.61
N ASN A 381 -27.76 52.27 -11.54
CA ASN A 381 -27.47 52.03 -12.96
C ASN A 381 -26.03 51.92 -13.44
N SER A 382 -25.65 50.73 -13.89
CA SER A 382 -25.04 50.48 -15.18
C SER A 382 -25.45 49.06 -15.65
N PRO A 383 -25.72 48.82 -16.96
CA PRO A 383 -26.26 47.57 -17.43
C PRO A 383 -25.17 46.46 -17.47
N PRO A 384 -25.52 45.19 -17.22
CA PRO A 384 -24.61 44.09 -17.40
C PRO A 384 -24.47 43.73 -18.88
N PRO A 385 -23.30 43.27 -19.34
CA PRO A 385 -23.15 42.71 -20.66
C PRO A 385 -23.89 41.39 -20.78
N SER A 386 -24.50 41.25 -21.94
CA SER A 386 -25.22 40.10 -22.48
C SER A 386 -24.72 38.75 -22.03
N SER A 387 -25.64 37.96 -21.46
CA SER A 387 -25.51 36.55 -21.16
C SER A 387 -25.24 35.73 -22.41
N ALA A 388 -24.01 35.24 -22.55
CA ALA A 388 -23.74 34.08 -23.38
C ALA A 388 -24.24 32.87 -22.64
N THR A 389 -25.21 32.17 -23.20
CA THR A 389 -25.69 30.87 -22.74
C THR A 389 -24.52 29.89 -22.64
N PRO A 390 -24.27 29.24 -21.50
CA PRO A 390 -23.27 28.17 -21.44
C PRO A 390 -23.73 27.04 -22.35
N ALA A 391 -22.88 26.62 -23.28
CA ALA A 391 -23.07 25.40 -24.03
C ALA A 391 -23.23 24.24 -23.04
N PRO A 392 -24.15 23.28 -23.28
CA PRO A 392 -24.32 22.12 -22.43
C PRO A 392 -23.00 21.37 -22.36
N ALA A 393 -22.54 21.08 -21.15
CA ALA A 393 -21.39 20.23 -20.91
C ALA A 393 -21.59 18.90 -21.65
N PRO A 394 -20.56 18.37 -22.35
CA PRO A 394 -20.67 17.10 -23.00
C PRO A 394 -21.00 16.03 -21.94
N SER A 395 -22.15 15.41 -22.07
CA SER A 395 -22.55 14.23 -21.31
C SER A 395 -21.55 13.12 -21.65
N SER A 396 -20.61 12.83 -20.76
CA SER A 396 -19.73 11.67 -20.87
C SER A 396 -20.44 10.39 -20.49
N SER A 397 -21.46 10.01 -21.25
CA SER A 397 -21.97 8.67 -21.26
C SER A 397 -21.46 7.99 -22.53
N GLY A 398 -20.27 7.40 -22.45
CA GLY A 398 -19.82 6.43 -23.43
C GLY A 398 -20.83 5.30 -23.53
N PRO A 399 -21.00 4.67 -24.71
CA PRO A 399 -22.02 3.65 -24.91
C PRO A 399 -21.77 2.46 -23.99
N ARG A 400 -22.68 2.22 -23.04
CA ARG A 400 -22.69 1.03 -22.20
C ARG A 400 -22.99 -0.19 -23.05
N VAL A 401 -22.12 -1.19 -23.03
CA VAL A 401 -22.38 -2.47 -23.68
C VAL A 401 -23.63 -3.08 -23.03
N PRO A 402 -24.70 -3.40 -23.78
CA PRO A 402 -25.92 -3.94 -23.21
C PRO A 402 -25.67 -5.26 -22.46
N VAL A 403 -26.28 -5.42 -21.30
CA VAL A 403 -26.13 -6.62 -20.45
C VAL A 403 -26.43 -7.92 -21.18
N PHE A 404 -27.35 -7.90 -22.14
CA PHE A 404 -27.67 -9.09 -22.95
C PHE A 404 -26.49 -9.51 -23.85
N LEU A 405 -25.77 -8.54 -24.44
CA LEU A 405 -24.60 -8.81 -25.28
C LEU A 405 -23.48 -9.45 -24.47
N TYR A 406 -23.34 -9.02 -23.24
CA TYR A 406 -22.42 -9.60 -22.28
C TYR A 406 -22.77 -11.06 -21.93
N ARG A 407 -24.08 -11.34 -21.70
CA ARG A 407 -24.55 -12.71 -21.47
C ARG A 407 -24.35 -13.61 -22.70
N ALA A 408 -24.60 -13.07 -23.91
CA ALA A 408 -24.38 -13.79 -25.17
C ALA A 408 -22.90 -14.16 -25.36
N ILE A 409 -21.98 -13.25 -25.12
CA ILE A 409 -20.52 -13.52 -25.19
C ILE A 409 -20.11 -14.59 -24.18
N ARG A 410 -20.70 -14.59 -22.99
CA ARG A 410 -20.46 -15.63 -21.98
C ARG A 410 -20.89 -17.01 -22.46
N VAL A 411 -22.09 -17.10 -23.03
CA VAL A 411 -22.62 -18.37 -23.56
C VAL A 411 -21.73 -18.86 -24.72
N ILE A 412 -21.36 -17.98 -25.65
CA ILE A 412 -20.49 -18.32 -26.77
C ILE A 412 -19.14 -18.85 -26.29
N ASN A 413 -18.51 -18.19 -25.30
CA ASN A 413 -17.23 -18.63 -24.76
C ASN A 413 -17.34 -20.00 -24.05
N VAL A 414 -18.44 -20.26 -23.34
CA VAL A 414 -18.67 -21.57 -22.73
C VAL A 414 -18.88 -22.64 -23.80
N LEU A 415 -19.64 -22.35 -24.86
CA LEU A 415 -19.85 -23.28 -25.98
C LEU A 415 -18.54 -23.60 -26.72
N LEU A 416 -17.71 -22.58 -27.00
CA LEU A 416 -16.38 -22.76 -27.58
C LEU A 416 -15.47 -23.61 -26.68
N ALA A 417 -15.56 -23.43 -25.38
CA ALA A 417 -14.82 -24.24 -24.41
C ALA A 417 -15.26 -25.70 -24.44
N VAL A 418 -16.58 -25.96 -24.54
CA VAL A 418 -17.13 -27.32 -24.62
C VAL A 418 -16.72 -28.00 -25.95
N VAL A 419 -16.82 -27.28 -27.07
CA VAL A 419 -16.40 -27.79 -28.40
C VAL A 419 -14.92 -28.13 -28.39
N TRP A 420 -14.11 -27.29 -27.77
CA TRP A 420 -12.66 -27.52 -27.67
C TRP A 420 -12.32 -28.70 -26.76
N LEU A 421 -13.00 -28.86 -25.63
CA LEU A 421 -12.86 -30.04 -24.78
C LEU A 421 -13.21 -31.32 -25.57
N ALA A 422 -14.29 -31.31 -26.34
CA ALA A 422 -14.66 -32.42 -27.19
C ALA A 422 -13.57 -32.73 -28.24
N PHE A 423 -12.97 -31.70 -28.85
CA PHE A 423 -11.88 -31.84 -29.80
C PHE A 423 -10.60 -32.41 -29.14
N VAL A 424 -10.26 -31.97 -27.94
CA VAL A 424 -9.11 -32.50 -27.17
C VAL A 424 -9.34 -33.96 -26.79
N PHE A 425 -10.55 -34.31 -26.33
CA PHE A 425 -10.91 -35.70 -26.03
C PHE A 425 -10.88 -36.58 -27.29
N TYR A 426 -11.40 -36.10 -28.41
CA TYR A 426 -11.40 -36.84 -29.67
C TYR A 426 -10.00 -36.96 -30.28
N GLY A 427 -9.20 -35.87 -30.26
CA GLY A 427 -7.80 -35.88 -30.67
C GLY A 427 -6.93 -36.74 -29.76
N GLY A 428 -7.16 -36.70 -28.45
CA GLY A 428 -6.49 -37.58 -27.49
C GLY A 428 -6.82 -39.05 -27.68
N PHE A 429 -8.05 -39.38 -28.11
CA PHE A 429 -8.45 -40.74 -28.44
C PHE A 429 -7.73 -41.28 -29.68
N ILE A 430 -7.57 -40.46 -30.74
CA ILE A 430 -6.83 -40.80 -31.94
C ILE A 430 -5.32 -40.98 -31.66
N VAL A 431 -4.73 -40.09 -30.84
CA VAL A 431 -3.32 -40.15 -30.45
C VAL A 431 -3.06 -41.27 -29.43
N GLY A 432 -4.09 -41.66 -28.66
CA GLY A 432 -4.01 -42.73 -27.66
C GLY A 432 -3.83 -44.12 -28.24
N GLU A 433 -4.24 -44.37 -29.50
CA GLU A 433 -3.89 -45.59 -30.21
C GLU A 433 -2.40 -45.64 -30.62
N MET A 434 -1.69 -44.49 -30.53
CA MET A 434 -0.27 -44.36 -30.91
C MET A 434 0.69 -44.25 -29.71
N LEU A 435 0.19 -43.98 -28.50
CA LEU A 435 1.01 -43.75 -27.29
C LEU A 435 0.60 -44.67 -26.14
N ASN A 436 1.59 -45.13 -25.35
CA ASN A 436 1.36 -46.01 -24.20
C ASN A 436 0.48 -45.33 -23.13
N ASP A 437 -0.50 -46.05 -22.55
CA ASP A 437 -1.63 -45.53 -21.71
C ASP A 437 -1.28 -44.52 -20.62
N SER A 438 -0.11 -44.61 -19.97
CA SER A 438 0.29 -43.72 -18.90
C SER A 438 0.72 -42.32 -19.37
N GLY A 439 1.39 -42.21 -20.50
CA GLY A 439 1.82 -40.94 -21.09
C GLY A 439 0.62 -40.08 -21.57
N MET A 440 -0.40 -40.75 -22.11
CA MET A 440 -1.62 -40.09 -22.58
C MET A 440 -2.41 -39.46 -21.43
N MET A 441 -2.53 -40.13 -20.28
CA MET A 441 -3.27 -39.62 -19.13
C MET A 441 -2.60 -38.37 -18.52
N VAL A 442 -1.28 -38.33 -18.45
CA VAL A 442 -0.51 -37.18 -17.98
C VAL A 442 -0.65 -35.99 -18.95
N MET A 443 -0.60 -36.23 -20.27
CA MET A 443 -0.78 -35.18 -21.27
C MET A 443 -2.19 -34.59 -21.22
N MET A 444 -3.25 -35.41 -21.11
CA MET A 444 -4.64 -34.96 -21.02
C MET A 444 -4.90 -34.18 -19.74
N LEU A 445 -4.37 -34.61 -18.60
CA LEU A 445 -4.49 -33.89 -17.31
C LEU A 445 -3.78 -32.53 -17.37
N SER A 446 -2.58 -32.48 -17.96
CA SER A 446 -1.81 -31.25 -18.12
C SER A 446 -2.49 -30.25 -19.05
N MET A 447 -3.03 -30.70 -20.19
CA MET A 447 -3.78 -29.85 -21.11
C MET A 447 -5.10 -29.36 -20.52
N THR A 448 -5.80 -30.21 -19.77
CA THR A 448 -7.03 -29.82 -19.07
C THR A 448 -6.75 -28.77 -17.99
N ALA A 449 -5.70 -28.94 -17.20
CA ALA A 449 -5.28 -27.97 -16.17
C ALA A 449 -4.89 -26.61 -16.78
N LEU A 450 -4.17 -26.60 -17.90
CA LEU A 450 -3.78 -25.38 -18.63
C LEU A 450 -5.03 -24.65 -19.20
N PHE A 451 -5.99 -25.41 -19.71
CA PHE A 451 -7.20 -24.88 -20.29
C PHE A 451 -8.12 -24.28 -19.22
N VAL A 452 -8.34 -24.99 -18.11
CA VAL A 452 -9.10 -24.51 -16.95
C VAL A 452 -8.42 -23.28 -16.34
N GLY A 453 -7.10 -23.30 -16.19
CA GLY A 453 -6.33 -22.14 -15.73
C GLY A 453 -6.44 -20.94 -16.67
N GLY A 454 -6.45 -21.15 -17.99
CA GLY A 454 -6.66 -20.12 -19.01
C GLY A 454 -8.06 -19.49 -18.93
N ILE A 455 -9.12 -20.30 -18.74
CA ILE A 455 -10.50 -19.81 -18.56
C ILE A 455 -10.63 -19.00 -17.26
N PHE A 456 -10.10 -19.50 -16.13
CA PHE A 456 -10.13 -18.79 -14.85
C PHE A 456 -9.39 -17.44 -14.97
N ARG A 457 -8.29 -17.41 -15.68
CA ARG A 457 -7.52 -16.20 -15.91
C ARG A 457 -8.24 -15.19 -16.81
N MET A 458 -8.85 -15.63 -17.91
CA MET A 458 -9.68 -14.77 -18.76
C MET A 458 -10.88 -14.21 -18.00
N GLU A 459 -11.53 -15.03 -17.14
CA GLU A 459 -12.63 -14.60 -16.28
C GLU A 459 -12.17 -13.58 -15.24
N TYR A 460 -10.99 -13.77 -14.63
CA TYR A 460 -10.38 -12.83 -13.69
C TYR A 460 -10.09 -11.46 -14.36
N PHE A 461 -9.45 -11.45 -15.52
CA PHE A 461 -9.16 -10.21 -16.25
C PHE A 461 -10.46 -9.54 -16.77
N ARG A 462 -11.45 -10.33 -17.12
CA ARG A 462 -12.75 -9.84 -17.54
C ARG A 462 -13.50 -9.17 -16.39
N ARG A 463 -13.55 -9.76 -15.20
CA ARG A 463 -14.19 -9.16 -14.00
C ARG A 463 -13.55 -7.83 -13.65
N ASN A 464 -12.23 -7.75 -13.67
CA ASN A 464 -11.52 -6.53 -13.31
C ASN A 464 -11.61 -5.41 -14.35
N ARG A 465 -11.92 -5.70 -15.61
CA ARG A 465 -12.08 -4.68 -16.66
C ARG A 465 -13.53 -4.26 -16.95
N LEU A 466 -14.49 -5.11 -16.67
CA LEU A 466 -15.92 -4.82 -16.96
C LEU A 466 -16.65 -4.11 -15.81
N ASP A 467 -16.07 -4.06 -14.62
CA ASP A 467 -16.52 -3.15 -13.55
C ASP A 467 -16.26 -1.67 -13.90
N HIS A 468 -15.39 -1.40 -14.87
CA HIS A 468 -15.25 -0.08 -15.50
C HIS A 468 -16.14 -0.07 -16.77
N SER A 469 -17.34 0.47 -16.64
CA SER A 469 -18.43 0.50 -17.63
C SER A 469 -18.15 1.33 -18.90
N GLU A 470 -16.88 1.58 -19.25
CA GLU A 470 -16.51 2.41 -20.38
C GLU A 470 -15.72 1.61 -21.43
N SER A 471 -16.31 1.52 -22.64
CA SER A 471 -15.58 1.13 -23.83
C SER A 471 -14.56 2.25 -24.17
N PRO A 472 -13.29 1.92 -24.48
CA PRO A 472 -12.30 2.90 -24.92
C PRO A 472 -12.68 3.59 -26.25
N PHE A 473 -13.79 3.18 -26.87
CA PHE A 473 -14.27 3.71 -28.13
C PHE A 473 -15.65 4.35 -27.97
N SER A 474 -15.89 5.48 -28.61
CA SER A 474 -17.18 6.17 -28.63
C SER A 474 -18.03 5.74 -29.83
N GLY A 475 -19.30 5.34 -29.59
CA GLY A 475 -20.29 5.03 -30.61
C GLY A 475 -20.67 3.53 -30.72
N LYS A 476 -21.86 3.24 -31.25
CA LYS A 476 -22.39 1.87 -31.38
C LYS A 476 -21.49 0.95 -32.23
N PHE A 477 -20.88 1.50 -33.28
CA PHE A 477 -19.96 0.78 -34.16
C PHE A 477 -18.65 0.43 -33.45
N ALA A 478 -18.12 1.35 -32.65
CA ALA A 478 -16.92 1.15 -31.86
C ALA A 478 -17.10 0.09 -30.76
N SER A 479 -18.30 0.01 -30.15
CA SER A 479 -18.61 -1.06 -29.19
C SER A 479 -18.65 -2.44 -29.86
N LEU A 480 -19.15 -2.51 -31.11
CA LEU A 480 -19.16 -3.76 -31.89
C LEU A 480 -17.71 -4.17 -32.27
N LEU A 481 -16.89 -3.21 -32.69
CA LEU A 481 -15.47 -3.42 -33.00
C LEU A 481 -14.67 -3.87 -31.77
N TYR A 482 -14.95 -3.33 -30.60
CA TYR A 482 -14.35 -3.74 -29.33
C TYR A 482 -14.71 -5.17 -28.95
N VAL A 483 -15.99 -5.56 -29.13
CA VAL A 483 -16.43 -6.95 -28.90
C VAL A 483 -15.75 -7.90 -29.87
N PHE A 484 -15.68 -7.52 -31.15
CA PHE A 484 -15.02 -8.29 -32.19
C PHE A 484 -13.51 -8.43 -31.93
N TRP A 485 -12.86 -7.35 -31.52
CA TRP A 485 -11.44 -7.35 -31.13
C TRP A 485 -11.17 -8.28 -29.93
N ARG A 486 -12.09 -8.32 -28.98
CA ARG A 486 -11.99 -9.21 -27.79
C ARG A 486 -12.15 -10.68 -28.14
N ILE A 487 -12.97 -11.00 -29.11
CA ILE A 487 -13.11 -12.36 -29.63
C ILE A 487 -11.81 -12.77 -30.37
N ILE A 488 -11.26 -11.87 -31.18
CA ILE A 488 -10.00 -12.09 -31.89
C ILE A 488 -8.84 -12.21 -30.90
N GLU A 489 -8.75 -11.35 -29.90
CA GLU A 489 -7.71 -11.40 -28.86
C GLU A 489 -7.75 -12.74 -28.10
N GLY A 490 -8.95 -13.23 -27.76
CA GLY A 490 -9.15 -14.56 -27.17
C GLY A 490 -8.71 -15.70 -28.10
N TYR A 491 -9.05 -15.62 -29.38
CA TYR A 491 -8.64 -16.60 -30.40
C TYR A 491 -7.14 -16.57 -30.67
N PHE A 492 -6.52 -15.39 -30.79
CA PHE A 492 -5.07 -15.25 -30.93
C PHE A 492 -4.29 -15.79 -29.72
N PHE A 493 -4.76 -15.49 -28.52
CA PHE A 493 -4.19 -16.04 -27.29
C PHE A 493 -4.23 -17.56 -27.29
N PHE A 494 -5.34 -18.12 -27.73
CA PHE A 494 -5.52 -19.55 -27.89
C PHE A 494 -4.53 -20.13 -28.92
N CYS A 495 -4.43 -19.55 -30.12
CA CYS A 495 -3.49 -19.98 -31.16
C CYS A 495 -2.03 -19.87 -30.71
N ILE A 496 -1.63 -18.79 -30.06
CA ILE A 496 -0.25 -18.59 -29.56
C ILE A 496 0.12 -19.63 -28.48
N CYS A 497 -0.82 -20.00 -27.61
CA CYS A 497 -0.56 -21.01 -26.59
C CYS A 497 -0.48 -22.44 -27.13
N PHE A 498 -1.23 -22.75 -28.18
CA PHE A 498 -1.38 -24.14 -28.67
C PHE A 498 -0.61 -24.46 -29.94
N THR A 499 -0.35 -23.50 -30.84
CA THR A 499 0.42 -23.74 -32.07
C THR A 499 1.82 -24.23 -31.79
N PRO A 500 2.58 -23.68 -30.82
CA PRO A 500 3.92 -24.21 -30.46
C PRO A 500 3.85 -25.62 -29.89
N ILE A 501 2.80 -25.94 -29.13
CA ILE A 501 2.63 -27.29 -28.56
C ILE A 501 2.36 -28.32 -29.68
N ILE A 502 1.50 -27.96 -30.61
CA ILE A 502 1.21 -28.79 -31.78
C ILE A 502 2.44 -28.93 -32.66
N PHE A 503 3.21 -27.85 -32.85
CA PHE A 503 4.45 -27.87 -33.65
C PHE A 503 5.55 -28.72 -32.99
N ILE A 504 5.68 -28.66 -31.66
CA ILE A 504 6.61 -29.51 -30.91
C ILE A 504 6.19 -30.98 -31.02
N ILE A 505 4.90 -31.30 -30.90
CA ILE A 505 4.39 -32.66 -31.09
C ILE A 505 4.66 -33.16 -32.49
N MET A 506 4.49 -32.33 -33.54
CA MET A 506 4.74 -32.70 -34.93
C MET A 506 6.24 -32.82 -35.29
N MET A 507 7.14 -32.09 -34.61
CA MET A 507 8.59 -32.17 -34.87
C MET A 507 9.27 -33.40 -34.25
N PHE A 508 8.60 -34.09 -33.33
CA PHE A 508 9.21 -35.16 -32.54
C PHE A 508 8.61 -36.55 -32.83
N ASP A 509 8.22 -36.81 -34.05
CA ASP A 509 7.69 -38.11 -34.51
C ASP A 509 8.81 -39.14 -34.72
N GLY A 510 9.84 -39.18 -33.83
CA GLY A 510 10.98 -40.09 -33.85
C GLY A 510 11.08 -40.95 -32.60
N PRO A 511 11.49 -42.23 -32.72
CA PRO A 511 11.60 -43.13 -31.57
C PRO A 511 12.81 -42.77 -30.70
N GLY A 512 12.58 -42.16 -29.52
CA GLY A 512 13.63 -41.95 -28.53
C GLY A 512 13.57 -40.73 -27.66
N LEU A 513 12.42 -40.05 -27.55
CA LEU A 513 12.33 -38.87 -26.67
C LEU A 513 11.99 -39.25 -25.22
N ASP A 514 12.81 -38.68 -24.31
CA ASP A 514 12.59 -38.77 -22.86
C ASP A 514 11.40 -37.91 -22.46
N TYR A 515 10.28 -38.54 -22.08
CA TYR A 515 9.01 -37.87 -21.76
C TYR A 515 9.11 -36.90 -20.58
N GLU A 516 10.12 -37.04 -19.71
CA GLU A 516 10.36 -36.09 -18.60
C GLU A 516 10.72 -34.69 -19.12
N TYR A 517 11.49 -34.58 -20.21
CA TYR A 517 11.89 -33.31 -20.82
C TYR A 517 10.69 -32.58 -21.45
N LEU A 518 9.78 -33.31 -22.08
CA LEU A 518 8.58 -32.77 -22.68
C LEU A 518 7.63 -32.21 -21.60
N THR A 519 7.54 -32.88 -20.47
CA THR A 519 6.71 -32.45 -19.32
C THR A 519 7.24 -31.15 -18.71
N ILE A 520 8.55 -30.97 -18.58
CA ILE A 520 9.22 -29.78 -18.08
C ILE A 520 9.00 -28.58 -19.04
N VAL A 521 9.16 -28.80 -20.35
CA VAL A 521 8.95 -27.76 -21.36
C VAL A 521 7.49 -27.33 -21.42
N LEU A 522 6.55 -28.27 -21.35
CA LEU A 522 5.11 -27.97 -21.33
C LEU A 522 4.67 -27.26 -20.04
N ALA A 523 5.30 -27.53 -18.90
CA ALA A 523 5.01 -26.85 -17.63
C ALA A 523 5.60 -25.43 -17.56
N THR A 524 6.75 -25.19 -18.22
CA THR A 524 7.45 -23.89 -18.16
C THR A 524 7.05 -22.92 -19.28
N LEU A 525 6.58 -23.42 -20.43
CA LEU A 525 6.14 -22.61 -21.57
C LEU A 525 5.03 -21.60 -21.22
N PRO A 526 3.98 -21.95 -20.44
CA PRO A 526 2.94 -21.00 -20.04
C PRO A 526 3.47 -19.85 -19.17
N ILE A 527 4.51 -20.12 -18.37
CA ILE A 527 5.14 -19.10 -17.51
C ILE A 527 5.96 -18.12 -18.36
N ALA A 528 6.68 -18.62 -19.37
CA ALA A 528 7.47 -17.81 -20.28
C ALA A 528 6.59 -16.97 -21.21
N VAL A 529 5.57 -17.56 -21.82
CA VAL A 529 4.57 -16.85 -22.66
C VAL A 529 3.83 -15.80 -21.84
N ASN A 530 3.53 -16.09 -20.60
CA ASN A 530 2.88 -15.16 -19.69
C ASN A 530 3.76 -13.94 -19.36
N LYS A 531 5.06 -14.13 -19.15
CA LYS A 531 6.02 -13.04 -18.95
C LYS A 531 6.19 -12.18 -20.20
N ILE A 532 6.25 -12.78 -21.38
CA ILE A 532 6.35 -12.07 -22.67
C ILE A 532 5.08 -11.26 -22.93
N PHE A 533 3.91 -11.82 -22.67
CA PHE A 533 2.62 -11.11 -22.86
C PHE A 533 2.44 -9.96 -21.89
N PHE A 534 2.93 -10.10 -20.65
CA PHE A 534 2.93 -9.01 -19.66
C PHE A 534 3.92 -7.90 -20.06
N ALA A 535 5.08 -8.25 -20.59
CA ALA A 535 6.10 -7.30 -21.05
C ALA A 535 5.67 -6.53 -22.31
N LEU A 536 4.92 -7.15 -23.22
CA LEU A 536 4.40 -6.49 -24.42
C LEU A 536 3.22 -5.54 -24.11
N ARG A 537 2.50 -5.78 -23.02
CA ARG A 537 1.36 -4.95 -22.61
C ARG A 537 1.72 -3.73 -21.75
N VAL A 538 2.93 -3.71 -21.19
CA VAL A 538 3.46 -2.55 -20.45
C VAL A 538 3.91 -1.43 -21.39
N ASN A 539 4.01 -1.72 -22.71
CA ASN A 539 4.45 -0.76 -23.74
C ASN A 539 3.28 -0.18 -24.58
N GLU A 540 2.01 -0.52 -24.29
CA GLU A 540 0.80 0.12 -24.81
C GLU A 540 -0.02 0.76 -23.66
#